data_8780ff08d7a98a561d0f81354273f06a
#
_entry.id   8780ff08d7a98a561d0f81354273f06a
#
_cell.length_a   1.000
_cell.length_b   1.000
_cell.length_c   1.000
_cell.angle_alpha   90.00
_cell.angle_beta   90.00
_cell.angle_gamma   90.00
#
_symmetry.space_group_name_H-M   'P 1'
#
loop_
_entity.id
_entity.type
_entity.pdbx_description
1 polymer ?
#
loop_
_entity_poly.entity_id
_entity_poly.type
_entity_poly.pdbx_seq_one_letter_code
_entity_poly.pdbx_strand_id
1 'polypeptide(L)'
;MTEDELFVALDSAMPGRVFTPIAPAHAVEPFIIYQDVTAQMQHTLCGFACLAQVFWQVDSYARTRREAKSNIQRVMAALCACDPQPTFDNPQSLYEIETRLNRRMVQVITWDDSFGETP
;
A
#
# COMPACT_ATOMS: atom_id res chain seq x y z
N MET A 1 5.75 -9.38 5.92
CA MET A 1 4.46 -9.27 5.20
C MET A 1 4.70 -9.42 3.72
N THR A 2 4.02 -10.35 3.10
CA THR A 2 4.10 -10.57 1.66
C THR A 2 3.14 -9.63 0.92
N GLU A 3 3.28 -9.57 -0.41
CA GLU A 3 2.35 -8.78 -1.21
C GLU A 3 0.92 -9.30 -1.10
N ASP A 4 0.74 -10.63 -1.05
CA ASP A 4 -0.58 -11.22 -0.90
C ASP A 4 -1.24 -10.83 0.42
N GLU A 5 -0.46 -10.82 1.49
CA GLU A 5 -0.96 -10.38 2.80
C GLU A 5 -1.34 -8.91 2.78
N LEU A 6 -0.53 -8.09 2.11
CA LEU A 6 -0.84 -6.67 1.94
C LEU A 6 -2.14 -6.49 1.17
N PHE A 7 -2.31 -7.21 0.05
CA PHE A 7 -3.52 -7.14 -0.75
C PHE A 7 -4.75 -7.52 0.07
N VAL A 8 -4.67 -8.61 0.84
CA VAL A 8 -5.79 -9.06 1.67
C VAL A 8 -6.19 -7.98 2.67
N ALA A 9 -5.20 -7.33 3.29
CA ALA A 9 -5.48 -6.25 4.24
C ALA A 9 -6.13 -5.05 3.57
N LEU A 10 -5.63 -4.65 2.40
CA LEU A 10 -6.22 -3.53 1.65
C LEU A 10 -7.63 -3.86 1.18
N ASP A 11 -7.83 -5.07 0.66
CA ASP A 11 -9.13 -5.50 0.18
C ASP A 11 -10.16 -5.58 1.31
N SER A 12 -9.73 -5.93 2.52
CA SER A 12 -10.64 -5.94 3.67
C SER A 12 -11.18 -4.56 4.00
N ALA A 13 -10.39 -3.52 3.74
CA ALA A 13 -10.83 -2.14 3.96
C ALA A 13 -11.73 -1.64 2.83
N MET A 14 -11.45 -2.03 1.60
CA MET A 14 -12.17 -1.58 0.40
C MET A 14 -12.42 -2.77 -0.54
N PRO A 15 -13.37 -3.66 -0.20
CA PRO A 15 -13.58 -4.90 -0.97
C PRO A 15 -13.90 -4.64 -2.45
N GLY A 16 -13.16 -5.34 -3.33
CA GLY A 16 -13.36 -5.26 -4.76
C GLY A 16 -12.88 -3.96 -5.41
N ARG A 17 -12.19 -3.11 -4.65
CA ARG A 17 -11.76 -1.79 -5.13
C ARG A 17 -10.25 -1.57 -4.99
N VAL A 18 -9.47 -2.64 -4.96
CA VAL A 18 -8.02 -2.58 -4.82
C VAL A 18 -7.36 -3.14 -6.07
N PHE A 19 -6.48 -2.36 -6.68
CA PHE A 19 -5.83 -2.71 -7.92
C PHE A 19 -4.32 -2.49 -7.85
N THR A 20 -3.57 -3.17 -8.69
CA THR A 20 -2.12 -3.00 -8.80
C THR A 20 -1.67 -3.37 -10.22
N PRO A 21 -0.75 -2.66 -10.82
CA PRO A 21 -0.24 -1.35 -10.44
C PRO A 21 -1.10 -0.22 -11.00
N ILE A 22 -2.09 -0.54 -11.82
CA ILE A 22 -2.98 0.43 -12.48
C ILE A 22 -4.41 -0.02 -12.31
N ALA A 23 -5.33 0.94 -12.16
CA ALA A 23 -6.75 0.63 -12.16
C ALA A 23 -7.20 0.30 -13.59
N PRO A 24 -8.05 -0.73 -13.75
CA PRO A 24 -8.62 -1.02 -15.07
C PRO A 24 -9.54 0.12 -15.53
N ALA A 25 -9.78 0.19 -16.85
CA ALA A 25 -10.56 1.27 -17.43
C ALA A 25 -11.99 1.35 -16.88
N HIS A 26 -12.53 0.21 -16.42
CA HIS A 26 -13.88 0.15 -15.87
C HIS A 26 -13.96 0.43 -14.38
N ALA A 27 -12.82 0.71 -13.74
CA ALA A 27 -12.82 0.99 -12.31
C ALA A 27 -13.60 2.26 -12.00
N VAL A 28 -14.42 2.19 -10.97
CA VAL A 28 -15.25 3.31 -10.52
C VAL A 28 -14.74 3.78 -9.18
N GLU A 29 -14.56 5.09 -9.03
CA GLU A 29 -14.14 5.65 -7.76
C GLU A 29 -15.21 5.43 -6.68
N PRO A 30 -14.83 5.29 -5.40
CA PRO A 30 -13.45 5.31 -4.91
C PRO A 30 -12.74 3.97 -5.13
N PHE A 31 -11.43 4.04 -5.32
CA PHE A 31 -10.62 2.82 -5.43
C PHE A 31 -9.22 3.07 -4.88
N ILE A 32 -8.51 1.97 -4.64
CA ILE A 32 -7.14 1.98 -4.11
C ILE A 32 -6.23 1.38 -5.17
N ILE A 33 -5.08 2.02 -5.38
CA ILE A 33 -4.00 1.46 -6.19
C ILE A 33 -2.78 1.33 -5.30
N TYR A 34 -2.10 0.19 -5.37
CA TYR A 34 -0.84 0.01 -4.65
C TYR A 34 0.22 -0.52 -5.60
N GLN A 35 1.47 -0.19 -5.30
CA GLN A 35 2.61 -0.71 -6.05
C GLN A 35 3.85 -0.67 -5.17
N ASP A 36 4.78 -1.58 -5.41
CA ASP A 36 6.07 -1.53 -4.76
C ASP A 36 6.94 -0.49 -5.46
N VAL A 37 7.55 0.39 -4.67
CA VAL A 37 8.39 1.45 -5.20
C VAL A 37 9.84 1.03 -5.14
N THR A 38 10.24 0.42 -4.01
CA THR A 38 11.62 -0.02 -3.85
C THR A 38 11.67 -1.10 -2.77
N ALA A 39 12.72 -1.90 -2.81
CA ALA A 39 13.00 -2.90 -1.80
C ALA A 39 14.46 -2.79 -1.41
N GLN A 40 14.74 -2.79 -0.11
CA GLN A 40 16.09 -2.74 0.41
C GLN A 40 16.36 -3.97 1.26
N MET A 41 17.37 -4.72 0.90
CA MET A 41 17.81 -5.87 1.67
C MET A 41 18.60 -5.41 2.88
N GLN A 42 18.22 -5.91 4.03
CA GLN A 42 18.95 -5.63 5.26
C GLN A 42 19.60 -6.90 5.76
N HIS A 43 20.91 -6.83 5.93
CA HIS A 43 21.68 -7.94 6.46
C HIS A 43 21.87 -7.77 7.95
N THR A 44 21.42 -8.78 8.70
CA THR A 44 21.69 -8.80 10.13
C THR A 44 23.09 -9.34 10.36
N LEU A 45 23.63 -9.06 11.55
CA LEU A 45 24.94 -9.55 11.94
C LEU A 45 25.00 -11.08 12.01
N CYS A 46 23.85 -11.72 12.15
CA CYS A 46 23.76 -13.18 12.19
C CYS A 46 23.96 -13.84 10.83
N GLY A 47 23.82 -13.10 9.75
CA GLY A 47 24.09 -13.58 8.40
C GLY A 47 23.02 -14.49 7.81
N PHE A 48 22.06 -14.93 8.58
CA PHE A 48 21.06 -15.88 8.11
C PHE A 48 19.67 -15.27 7.87
N ALA A 49 19.41 -14.14 8.46
CA ALA A 49 18.12 -13.47 8.29
C ALA A 49 18.30 -12.32 7.32
N CYS A 50 17.87 -12.53 6.09
CA CYS A 50 17.77 -11.43 5.12
C CYS A 50 16.36 -10.91 5.16
N LEU A 51 16.21 -9.71 5.72
CA LEU A 51 14.94 -9.02 5.71
C LEU A 51 14.97 -7.98 4.61
N ALA A 52 13.97 -7.98 3.77
CA ALA A 52 13.78 -6.94 2.78
C ALA A 52 12.80 -5.92 3.33
N GLN A 53 13.23 -4.68 3.38
CA GLN A 53 12.35 -3.56 3.68
C GLN A 53 11.72 -3.12 2.37
N VAL A 54 10.42 -3.30 2.25
CA VAL A 54 9.70 -3.00 1.01
C VAL A 54 8.90 -1.74 1.21
N PHE A 55 9.07 -0.80 0.28
CA PHE A 55 8.37 0.48 0.28
C PHE A 55 7.24 0.40 -0.73
N TRP A 56 6.02 0.51 -0.24
CA TRP A 56 4.83 0.48 -1.07
C TRP A 56 4.23 1.85 -1.17
N GLN A 57 3.78 2.23 -2.36
CA GLN A 57 2.98 3.42 -2.54
C GLN A 57 1.52 3.00 -2.60
N VAL A 58 0.72 3.52 -1.69
CA VAL A 58 -0.71 3.23 -1.63
C VAL A 58 -1.47 4.51 -1.88
N ASP A 59 -2.30 4.50 -2.92
CA ASP A 59 -3.03 5.68 -3.37
C ASP A 59 -4.52 5.43 -3.24
N SER A 60 -5.22 6.40 -2.65
CA SER A 60 -6.68 6.39 -2.59
C SER A 60 -7.22 7.46 -3.54
N TYR A 61 -8.05 7.03 -4.49
CA TYR A 61 -8.69 7.91 -5.47
C TYR A 61 -10.17 8.08 -5.14
N ALA A 62 -10.62 9.32 -5.10
CA ALA A 62 -12.03 9.61 -4.82
C ALA A 62 -12.42 10.94 -5.46
N ARG A 63 -13.73 11.21 -5.53
CA ARG A 63 -14.23 12.45 -6.10
C ARG A 63 -13.94 13.66 -5.23
N THR A 64 -13.88 13.48 -3.92
CA THR A 64 -13.58 14.57 -3.00
C THR A 64 -12.31 14.24 -2.21
N ARG A 65 -11.64 15.32 -1.79
CA ARG A 65 -10.43 15.17 -0.96
C ARG A 65 -10.75 14.50 0.37
N ARG A 66 -11.89 14.85 0.96
CA ARG A 66 -12.32 14.28 2.24
C ARG A 66 -12.51 12.78 2.13
N GLU A 67 -13.15 12.32 1.06
CA GLU A 67 -13.39 10.91 0.83
C GLU A 67 -12.08 10.16 0.62
N ALA A 68 -11.16 10.73 -0.18
CA ALA A 68 -9.86 10.12 -0.40
C ALA A 68 -9.09 9.95 0.90
N LYS A 69 -9.10 10.97 1.76
CA LYS A 69 -8.44 10.90 3.07
C LYS A 69 -9.11 9.88 3.98
N SER A 70 -10.44 9.85 4.00
CA SER A 70 -11.18 8.91 4.82
C SER A 70 -10.87 7.46 4.41
N ASN A 71 -10.82 7.19 3.12
CA ASN A 71 -10.53 5.85 2.63
C ASN A 71 -9.09 5.43 2.94
N ILE A 72 -8.12 6.33 2.84
CA ILE A 72 -6.75 5.98 3.20
C ILE A 72 -6.64 5.72 4.70
N GLN A 73 -7.41 6.42 5.54
CA GLN A 73 -7.42 6.15 6.97
C GLN A 73 -8.00 4.77 7.28
N ARG A 74 -9.02 4.35 6.55
CA ARG A 74 -9.57 2.99 6.68
C ARG A 74 -8.53 1.94 6.31
N VAL A 75 -7.79 2.18 5.24
CA VAL A 75 -6.71 1.30 4.81
C VAL A 75 -5.62 1.23 5.88
N MET A 76 -5.22 2.37 6.42
CA MET A 76 -4.20 2.41 7.47
C MET A 76 -4.67 1.68 8.72
N ALA A 77 -5.95 1.81 9.10
CA ALA A 77 -6.49 1.10 10.24
C ALA A 77 -6.46 -0.41 10.03
N ALA A 78 -6.78 -0.87 8.83
CA ALA A 78 -6.71 -2.30 8.50
C ALA A 78 -5.27 -2.81 8.57
N LEU A 79 -4.32 -2.02 8.09
CA LEU A 79 -2.90 -2.39 8.13
C LEU A 79 -2.35 -2.38 9.56
N CYS A 80 -2.83 -1.47 10.40
CA CYS A 80 -2.43 -1.43 11.81
C CYS A 80 -2.85 -2.67 12.58
N ALA A 81 -3.86 -3.38 12.10
CA ALA A 81 -4.31 -4.63 12.71
C ALA A 81 -3.46 -5.83 12.30
N CYS A 82 -2.56 -5.65 11.34
CA CYS A 82 -1.69 -6.73 10.87
C CYS A 82 -0.52 -6.97 11.82
N ASP A 83 0.01 -8.18 11.79
CA ASP A 83 1.19 -8.56 12.58
C ASP A 83 2.19 -9.23 11.63
N PRO A 84 3.38 -8.67 11.42
CA PRO A 84 3.86 -7.41 12.01
C PRO A 84 3.16 -6.18 11.43
N GLN A 85 3.04 -5.16 12.26
CA GLN A 85 2.43 -3.91 11.84
C GLN A 85 3.37 -3.13 10.92
N PRO A 86 2.90 -2.71 9.74
CA PRO A 86 3.71 -1.86 8.87
C PRO A 86 3.84 -0.43 9.42
N THR A 87 4.80 0.30 8.91
CA THR A 87 4.94 1.72 9.22
C THR A 87 4.48 2.56 8.04
N PHE A 88 4.12 3.81 8.32
CA PHE A 88 3.58 4.72 7.33
C PHE A 88 4.40 5.99 7.26
N ASP A 89 4.53 6.56 6.06
CA ASP A 89 5.33 7.75 5.84
C ASP A 89 4.80 8.54 4.64
N ASN A 90 5.21 9.81 4.56
CA ASN A 90 4.99 10.69 3.41
C ASN A 90 3.54 10.78 2.93
N PRO A 91 2.56 11.11 3.82
CA PRO A 91 1.20 11.31 3.34
C PRO A 91 1.12 12.56 2.47
N GLN A 92 0.49 12.43 1.29
CA GLN A 92 0.36 13.52 0.34
C GLN A 92 -1.03 13.53 -0.27
N SER A 93 -1.53 14.74 -0.54
CA SER A 93 -2.79 14.93 -1.27
C SER A 93 -2.50 15.58 -2.60
N LEU A 94 -3.01 14.99 -3.67
CA LEU A 94 -2.84 15.47 -5.03
C LEU A 94 -4.19 15.50 -5.73
N TYR A 95 -4.29 16.31 -6.77
CA TYR A 95 -5.47 16.35 -7.61
C TYR A 95 -5.03 16.06 -9.05
N GLU A 96 -5.64 15.06 -9.66
CA GLU A 96 -5.35 14.73 -11.05
C GLU A 96 -6.33 15.43 -11.97
N ILE A 97 -5.83 16.32 -12.81
CA ILE A 97 -6.66 17.12 -13.72
C ILE A 97 -7.32 16.23 -14.77
N GLU A 98 -6.58 15.23 -15.27
CA GLU A 98 -7.06 14.38 -16.35
C GLU A 98 -8.27 13.54 -15.96
N THR A 99 -8.25 12.98 -14.77
CA THR A 99 -9.33 12.13 -14.26
C THR A 99 -10.31 12.89 -13.39
N ARG A 100 -9.97 14.11 -12.98
CA ARG A 100 -10.72 14.93 -12.04
C ARG A 100 -10.95 14.22 -10.70
N LEU A 101 -9.97 13.42 -10.30
CA LEU A 101 -10.02 12.69 -9.04
C LEU A 101 -9.02 13.25 -8.04
N ASN A 102 -9.41 13.24 -6.78
CA ASN A 102 -8.50 13.56 -5.68
C ASN A 102 -7.76 12.29 -5.29
N ARG A 103 -6.46 12.42 -5.11
CA ARG A 103 -5.58 11.32 -4.78
C ARG A 103 -4.94 11.58 -3.42
N ARG A 104 -5.10 10.65 -2.51
CA ARG A 104 -4.41 10.67 -1.22
C ARG A 104 -3.42 9.51 -1.21
N MET A 105 -2.16 9.85 -1.06
CA MET A 105 -1.06 8.90 -1.14
C MET A 105 -0.40 8.73 0.21
N VAL A 106 0.02 7.51 0.53
CA VAL A 106 0.83 7.23 1.70
C VAL A 106 1.86 6.17 1.31
N GLN A 107 3.04 6.27 1.88
CA GLN A 107 4.06 5.25 1.74
C GLN A 107 3.91 4.26 2.89
N VAL A 108 3.80 2.99 2.55
CA VAL A 108 3.69 1.89 3.51
C VAL A 108 4.99 1.11 3.48
N ILE A 109 5.58 0.90 4.64
CA ILE A 109 6.86 0.20 4.75
C ILE A 109 6.61 -1.11 5.46
N THR A 110 6.92 -2.21 4.78
CA THR A 110 6.76 -3.55 5.33
C THR A 110 8.10 -4.28 5.35
N TRP A 111 8.15 -5.33 6.13
CA TRP A 111 9.31 -6.21 6.21
C TRP A 111 8.91 -7.56 5.66
N ASP A 112 9.70 -8.08 4.73
CA ASP A 112 9.44 -9.35 4.09
C ASP A 112 10.71 -10.21 4.17
N ASP A 113 10.61 -11.35 4.81
CA ASP A 113 11.73 -12.29 4.95
C ASP A 113 11.80 -13.30 3.80
N SER A 114 10.82 -13.30 2.91
CA SER A 114 10.79 -14.21 1.78
C SER A 114 11.93 -13.99 0.80
N PHE A 115 12.48 -12.76 0.77
CA PHE A 115 13.62 -12.46 -0.10
C PHE A 115 14.91 -13.15 0.35
N GLY A 116 14.99 -13.57 1.61
CA GLY A 116 16.14 -14.27 2.13
C GLY A 116 16.08 -15.77 1.95
N GLU A 117 14.96 -16.30 1.50
CA GLU A 117 14.79 -17.72 1.30
C GLU A 117 15.41 -18.14 -0.02
N THR A 118 16.24 -19.16 0.04
CA THR A 118 16.72 -19.80 -1.19
C THR A 118 15.70 -20.82 -1.63
N PRO A 119 15.31 -20.78 -2.89
CA PRO A 119 14.39 -21.76 -3.41
C PRO A 119 15.00 -23.14 -3.42
#